data_27d67f2ef1e8039476e62c00a9b88f93
#
_entry.id   27d67f2ef1e8039476e62c00a9b88f93
#
_cell.length_a   1.000
_cell.length_b   1.000
_cell.length_c   1.000
_cell.angle_alpha   90.00
_cell.angle_beta   90.00
_cell.angle_gamma   90.00
#
_symmetry.space_group_name_H-M   'P 1'
#
loop_
_entity.id
_entity.type
_entity.pdbx_description
1 polymer ?
#
loop_
_entity_poly.entity_id
_entity_poly.type
_entity_poly.pdbx_seq_one_letter_code
_entity_poly.pdbx_strand_id
1 'polypeptide(L)'
;TDALLQQSTAAKSAVSVLGEKNGTLMIGNSSFDTKTNIDGLELGGGTISYDAETHTLTLNGVNIEDFSRDWVIDFYDMDTPLNLVLMGENLLKGKGGIRAHDLKISGNGSLQITATNYEGIASFGQSGGKLTIESDVDINAMSGCAIDVSGSVRIENSATVKARCLHGGIDCYDLTIDSATEVNLESTGEGCNAIYAHGDNDGTVAGTANIKNSKLVLKSDYPAFYAKDGIEISGGNVEAASTSDVGIFTRGELSITDAGIDASGYYYGIGSNGAMKMTGGKLKAVGQNNGVYIRNSLTLNNVEVDAECENWVAISSMGPMVLNGGKIEAVSKNASGDEANAIYAGDRYDGDELLAEGSLTIKGNAKVHVSGCQGIGSDGQTTIGEADIEIDSTDFSIVYPVQIENGNKILSLMGGKDKESATVLDPDDFVWDRPDPNCIGKNAYLHIITGAVAGPDETPDPDAGYDASSAAGGAIAAVAVGGAAIWGGYEIATRVILH
;
A
#
# COMPACT_ATOMS: atom_id res chain seq x y z
N THR A 1 -10.28 14.09 17.76
CA THR A 1 -9.38 13.25 16.95
C THR A 1 -8.14 14.01 16.47
N ASP A 2 -8.13 15.34 16.55
CA ASP A 2 -6.92 16.13 16.20
C ASP A 2 -5.88 16.23 17.34
N ALA A 3 -6.16 15.70 18.49
CA ALA A 3 -5.29 15.83 19.67
C ALA A 3 -4.16 14.78 19.73
N LEU A 4 -4.19 13.73 18.93
CA LEU A 4 -3.17 12.66 18.91
C LEU A 4 -2.05 12.88 17.87
N LEU A 5 -2.19 13.86 17.00
CA LEU A 5 -1.21 14.17 15.95
C LEU A 5 -0.10 15.14 16.40
N GLN A 6 -0.07 15.55 17.67
CA GLN A 6 0.92 16.52 18.16
C GLN A 6 2.05 15.93 18.99
N GLN A 7 2.16 14.64 19.15
CA GLN A 7 3.22 14.06 19.98
C GLN A 7 4.45 13.52 19.25
N SER A 8 4.52 13.54 17.93
CA SER A 8 5.76 13.17 17.23
C SER A 8 6.73 14.35 16.99
N THR A 9 6.49 15.51 17.57
CA THR A 9 7.60 16.45 17.82
C THR A 9 8.41 15.93 18.99
N ALA A 10 9.02 14.75 18.83
CA ALA A 10 10.13 14.36 19.67
C ALA A 10 11.07 15.54 19.76
N ALA A 11 11.42 15.90 20.93
CA ALA A 11 12.27 17.00 21.28
C ALA A 11 13.37 17.16 20.22
N LYS A 12 13.21 18.12 19.30
CA LYS A 12 14.32 18.66 18.53
C LYS A 12 15.26 19.19 19.60
N SER A 13 16.23 18.36 19.98
CA SER A 13 17.30 18.79 20.87
C SER A 13 17.87 20.02 20.22
N ALA A 14 17.72 21.16 20.87
CA ALA A 14 18.51 22.33 20.56
C ALA A 14 19.96 21.90 20.78
N VAL A 15 20.59 21.42 19.74
CA VAL A 15 22.00 21.08 19.73
C VAL A 15 22.71 22.39 20.01
N SER A 16 23.28 22.51 21.17
CA SER A 16 24.28 23.52 21.46
C SER A 16 25.46 23.22 20.55
N VAL A 17 25.49 23.83 19.37
CA VAL A 17 26.62 23.80 18.45
C VAL A 17 27.77 24.57 19.11
N LEU A 18 28.49 23.89 19.97
CA LEU A 18 29.75 24.37 20.50
C LEU A 18 30.85 24.00 19.51
N GLY A 19 31.12 24.88 18.56
CA GLY A 19 32.42 24.98 17.91
C GLY A 19 32.65 24.13 16.66
N GLU A 20 31.67 23.48 16.07
CA GLU A 20 31.84 22.82 14.77
C GLU A 20 31.80 23.90 13.68
N LYS A 21 32.88 23.97 12.91
CA LYS A 21 33.00 24.93 11.81
C LYS A 21 32.54 24.27 10.52
N ASN A 22 31.76 25.00 9.71
CA ASN A 22 31.48 24.59 8.34
C ASN A 22 32.78 24.17 7.64
N GLY A 23 32.74 23.04 6.92
CA GLY A 23 33.93 22.47 6.27
C GLY A 23 34.70 21.45 7.13
N THR A 24 34.06 20.77 8.07
CA THR A 24 34.66 19.71 8.90
C THR A 24 34.03 18.35 8.61
N LEU A 25 34.88 17.34 8.41
CA LEU A 25 34.53 15.92 8.37
C LEU A 25 35.07 15.25 9.63
N MET A 26 34.20 14.66 10.43
CA MET A 26 34.54 13.87 11.59
C MET A 26 34.36 12.40 11.27
N ILE A 27 35.31 11.56 11.66
CA ILE A 27 35.22 10.09 11.54
C ILE A 27 35.78 9.49 12.83
N GLY A 28 34.88 8.91 13.65
CA GLY A 28 35.22 8.53 15.01
C GLY A 28 35.78 9.76 15.77
N ASN A 29 36.90 9.59 16.46
CA ASN A 29 37.58 10.64 17.19
C ASN A 29 38.42 11.58 16.34
N SER A 30 38.53 11.36 15.03
CA SER A 30 39.40 12.12 14.12
C SER A 30 38.64 13.24 13.44
N SER A 31 39.28 14.41 13.33
CA SER A 31 38.76 15.60 12.65
C SER A 31 39.57 15.90 11.42
N PHE A 32 38.92 16.12 10.29
CA PHE A 32 39.56 16.42 9.00
C PHE A 32 38.94 17.69 8.41
N ASP A 33 39.76 18.49 7.73
CA ASP A 33 39.31 19.61 6.91
C ASP A 33 38.76 19.05 5.60
N THR A 34 37.49 19.39 5.21
CA THR A 34 36.86 18.95 3.97
C THR A 34 37.58 19.43 2.71
N LYS A 35 38.59 20.28 2.82
CA LYS A 35 39.42 20.75 1.72
C LYS A 35 40.73 19.97 1.57
N THR A 36 40.94 18.92 2.40
CA THR A 36 42.19 18.16 2.43
C THR A 36 41.89 16.68 2.14
N ASN A 37 42.65 16.10 1.20
CA ASN A 37 42.55 14.70 0.87
C ASN A 37 43.05 13.81 2.04
N ILE A 38 42.43 12.64 2.15
CA ILE A 38 42.88 11.54 3.02
C ILE A 38 43.22 10.37 2.11
N ASP A 39 44.47 9.93 2.11
CA ASP A 39 44.96 8.86 1.24
C ASP A 39 45.18 7.58 2.05
N GLY A 40 44.19 6.65 2.02
CA GLY A 40 44.33 5.28 2.54
C GLY A 40 44.67 5.22 4.03
N LEU A 41 44.06 6.06 4.87
CA LEU A 41 44.28 6.03 6.32
C LEU A 41 43.71 4.74 6.90
N GLU A 42 44.54 3.97 7.60
CA GLU A 42 44.10 2.79 8.33
C GLU A 42 43.23 3.18 9.53
N LEU A 43 42.00 2.66 9.59
CA LEU A 43 41.07 2.91 10.66
C LEU A 43 40.14 1.71 10.86
N GLY A 44 39.98 1.24 12.09
CA GLY A 44 39.05 0.16 12.39
C GLY A 44 39.31 -1.15 11.66
N GLY A 45 40.57 -1.45 11.35
CA GLY A 45 40.98 -2.69 10.64
C GLY A 45 40.80 -2.64 9.12
N GLY A 46 40.27 -1.57 8.58
CA GLY A 46 40.17 -1.31 7.16
C GLY A 46 40.84 0.04 6.78
N THR A 47 40.45 0.61 5.64
CA THR A 47 41.01 1.87 5.18
C THR A 47 39.91 2.88 4.85
N ILE A 48 40.19 4.15 5.09
CA ILE A 48 39.40 5.29 4.63
C ILE A 48 40.21 6.16 3.66
N SER A 49 39.54 6.70 2.67
CA SER A 49 40.09 7.74 1.79
C SER A 49 39.05 8.83 1.60
N TYR A 50 39.51 10.08 1.52
CA TYR A 50 38.62 11.20 1.22
C TYR A 50 39.20 12.06 0.12
N ASP A 51 38.45 12.30 -0.92
CA ASP A 51 38.74 13.20 -2.00
C ASP A 51 38.01 14.53 -1.77
N ALA A 52 38.77 15.58 -1.52
CA ALA A 52 38.26 16.92 -1.21
C ALA A 52 37.68 17.65 -2.43
N GLU A 53 38.04 17.27 -3.67
CA GLU A 53 37.49 17.87 -4.88
C GLU A 53 36.08 17.39 -5.17
N THR A 54 35.83 16.09 -4.94
CA THR A 54 34.55 15.45 -5.20
C THR A 54 33.70 15.22 -3.94
N HIS A 55 34.22 15.57 -2.76
CA HIS A 55 33.65 15.29 -1.44
C HIS A 55 33.27 13.82 -1.28
N THR A 56 34.15 12.92 -1.74
CA THR A 56 33.94 11.47 -1.74
C THR A 56 34.72 10.81 -0.60
N LEU A 57 33.99 10.28 0.37
CA LEU A 57 34.54 9.44 1.44
C LEU A 57 34.37 7.97 1.03
N THR A 58 35.48 7.24 0.93
CA THR A 58 35.49 5.80 0.68
C THR A 58 35.76 5.05 1.99
N LEU A 59 34.87 4.12 2.34
CA LEU A 59 35.08 3.17 3.43
C LEU A 59 35.38 1.79 2.83
N ASN A 60 36.47 1.15 3.26
CA ASN A 60 36.87 -0.15 2.76
C ASN A 60 37.14 -1.11 3.93
N GLY A 61 36.16 -1.91 4.28
CA GLY A 61 36.25 -2.92 5.33
C GLY A 61 36.52 -2.36 6.73
N VAL A 62 36.00 -1.18 7.05
CA VAL A 62 36.21 -0.53 8.34
C VAL A 62 35.24 -1.03 9.41
N ASN A 63 35.72 -1.08 10.65
CA ASN A 63 34.92 -1.28 11.86
C ASN A 63 35.22 -0.13 12.82
N ILE A 64 34.37 0.89 12.86
CA ILE A 64 34.56 2.08 13.66
C ILE A 64 33.55 2.05 14.82
N GLU A 65 34.06 2.02 16.04
CA GLU A 65 33.28 2.12 17.26
C GLU A 65 33.67 3.40 18.03
N ASP A 66 32.73 4.34 18.17
CA ASP A 66 32.95 5.57 18.88
C ASP A 66 31.69 6.04 19.64
N PHE A 67 31.75 6.05 20.97
CA PHE A 67 30.73 6.56 21.85
C PHE A 67 31.10 7.89 22.53
N SER A 68 32.26 8.43 22.22
CA SER A 68 32.70 9.71 22.79
C SER A 68 32.01 10.89 22.15
N ARG A 69 31.60 10.77 20.91
CA ARG A 69 30.88 11.77 20.10
C ARG A 69 29.44 11.39 19.87
N ASP A 70 28.65 12.32 19.39
CA ASP A 70 27.24 12.08 19.08
C ASP A 70 27.06 11.29 17.77
N TRP A 71 27.96 11.46 16.81
CA TRP A 71 27.95 10.79 15.50
C TRP A 71 29.28 10.12 15.19
N VAL A 72 29.23 8.92 14.62
CA VAL A 72 30.43 8.21 14.17
C VAL A 72 31.02 8.86 12.91
N ILE A 73 30.16 9.26 11.97
CA ILE A 73 30.52 10.10 10.83
C ILE A 73 29.67 11.34 10.89
N ASP A 74 30.34 12.52 10.90
CA ASP A 74 29.66 13.80 10.91
C ASP A 74 30.29 14.72 9.86
N PHE A 75 29.55 14.97 8.77
CA PHE A 75 29.98 15.84 7.69
C PHE A 75 29.26 17.18 7.81
N TYR A 76 29.91 18.12 8.47
CA TYR A 76 29.34 19.44 8.77
C TYR A 76 29.63 20.43 7.64
N ASP A 77 28.93 20.26 6.52
CA ASP A 77 28.96 21.19 5.38
C ASP A 77 27.53 21.26 4.79
N MET A 78 26.94 22.48 4.81
CA MET A 78 25.56 22.70 4.36
C MET A 78 25.47 22.90 2.84
N ASP A 79 26.57 23.23 2.21
CA ASP A 79 26.59 23.67 0.80
C ASP A 79 27.02 22.55 -0.15
N THR A 80 27.58 21.47 0.41
CA THR A 80 28.17 20.38 -0.39
C THR A 80 27.66 19.01 0.04
N PRO A 81 27.29 18.13 -0.92
CA PRO A 81 26.89 16.77 -0.61
C PRO A 81 28.10 15.90 -0.22
N LEU A 82 27.91 14.99 0.72
CA LEU A 82 28.85 13.90 0.99
C LEU A 82 28.54 12.71 0.10
N ASN A 83 29.49 12.27 -0.71
CA ASN A 83 29.43 11.00 -1.43
C ASN A 83 30.14 9.93 -0.60
N LEU A 84 29.40 8.96 -0.08
CA LEU A 84 29.93 7.82 0.67
C LEU A 84 30.00 6.59 -0.24
N VAL A 85 31.19 6.13 -0.52
CA VAL A 85 31.44 4.94 -1.34
C VAL A 85 31.83 3.77 -0.44
N LEU A 86 31.09 2.68 -0.54
CA LEU A 86 31.29 1.47 0.25
C LEU A 86 32.07 0.42 -0.55
N MET A 87 33.13 -0.09 0.05
CA MET A 87 33.90 -1.23 -0.42
C MET A 87 34.02 -2.25 0.73
N GLY A 88 33.72 -3.54 0.43
CA GLY A 88 33.72 -4.56 1.47
C GLY A 88 32.61 -4.35 2.51
N GLU A 89 32.75 -4.98 3.66
CA GLU A 89 31.78 -4.90 4.77
C GLU A 89 32.25 -3.81 5.76
N ASN A 90 31.40 -2.82 6.00
CA ASN A 90 31.71 -1.70 6.88
C ASN A 90 30.75 -1.68 8.07
N LEU A 91 31.26 -1.41 9.26
CA LEU A 91 30.53 -1.31 10.51
C LEU A 91 30.77 0.03 11.19
N LEU A 92 29.69 0.74 11.50
CA LEU A 92 29.72 1.96 12.32
C LEU A 92 28.90 1.71 13.57
N LYS A 93 29.48 1.96 14.75
CA LYS A 93 28.82 1.76 16.02
C LYS A 93 29.10 2.95 16.95
N GLY A 94 28.04 3.58 17.45
CA GLY A 94 28.15 4.74 18.30
C GLY A 94 26.82 5.22 18.88
N LYS A 95 26.78 6.47 19.33
CA LYS A 95 25.53 7.08 19.79
C LYS A 95 24.58 7.35 18.63
N GLY A 96 25.06 7.90 17.51
CA GLY A 96 24.42 8.01 16.21
C GLY A 96 25.36 7.50 15.11
N GLY A 97 24.81 7.18 13.94
CA GLY A 97 25.58 6.64 12.84
C GLY A 97 26.21 7.73 11.99
N ILE A 98 25.49 8.23 10.98
CA ILE A 98 25.96 9.22 10.01
C ILE A 98 25.07 10.46 10.06
N ARG A 99 25.71 11.63 10.11
CA ARG A 99 25.03 12.92 9.94
C ARG A 99 25.67 13.73 8.80
N ALA A 100 24.84 14.12 7.84
CA ALA A 100 25.23 15.02 6.76
C ALA A 100 23.99 15.77 6.26
N HIS A 101 24.14 16.96 5.65
CA HIS A 101 22.99 17.65 5.06
C HIS A 101 22.50 16.87 3.83
N ASP A 102 23.35 16.72 2.83
CA ASP A 102 23.10 15.88 1.66
C ASP A 102 24.07 14.69 1.69
N LEU A 103 23.53 13.47 1.54
CA LEU A 103 24.29 12.24 1.58
C LEU A 103 23.89 11.30 0.43
N LYS A 104 24.89 10.83 -0.29
CA LYS A 104 24.72 9.71 -1.22
C LYS A 104 25.54 8.51 -0.75
N ILE A 105 24.93 7.35 -0.58
CA ILE A 105 25.59 6.09 -0.24
C ILE A 105 25.58 5.17 -1.46
N SER A 106 26.76 4.80 -1.94
CA SER A 106 26.94 3.98 -3.14
C SER A 106 28.12 3.02 -3.01
N GLY A 107 28.38 2.23 -4.03
CA GLY A 107 29.45 1.25 -4.08
C GLY A 107 28.97 -0.19 -4.05
N ASN A 108 29.88 -1.13 -4.06
CA ASN A 108 29.60 -2.57 -4.08
C ASN A 108 29.78 -3.25 -2.72
N GLY A 109 30.04 -2.48 -1.68
CA GLY A 109 30.14 -2.92 -0.30
C GLY A 109 28.83 -2.80 0.44
N SER A 110 28.85 -3.13 1.72
CA SER A 110 27.72 -2.99 2.64
C SER A 110 28.06 -2.12 3.84
N LEU A 111 27.02 -1.57 4.48
CA LEU A 111 27.15 -0.75 5.67
C LEU A 111 26.20 -1.25 6.76
N GLN A 112 26.78 -1.58 7.91
CA GLN A 112 26.01 -1.83 9.13
C GLN A 112 26.17 -0.63 10.07
N ILE A 113 25.03 -0.15 10.62
CA ILE A 113 25.01 0.94 11.60
C ILE A 113 24.33 0.45 12.88
N THR A 114 25.00 0.66 14.02
CA THR A 114 24.39 0.51 15.33
C THR A 114 24.43 1.84 16.06
N ALA A 115 23.25 2.47 16.23
CA ALA A 115 23.07 3.73 16.90
C ALA A 115 22.33 3.53 18.23
N THR A 116 22.90 4.00 19.36
CA THR A 116 22.33 3.71 20.69
C THR A 116 21.45 4.83 21.23
N ASN A 117 21.66 6.09 20.82
CA ASN A 117 21.03 7.25 21.41
C ASN A 117 20.36 8.17 20.39
N TYR A 118 20.86 8.17 19.16
CA TYR A 118 20.39 9.01 18.06
C TYR A 118 19.97 8.16 16.87
N GLU A 119 19.76 8.78 15.74
CA GLU A 119 19.38 8.16 14.49
C GLU A 119 20.53 7.35 13.87
N GLY A 120 20.17 6.38 13.03
CA GLY A 120 21.17 5.67 12.22
C GLY A 120 21.77 6.59 11.16
N ILE A 121 20.91 7.26 10.39
CA ILE A 121 21.29 8.28 9.40
C ILE A 121 20.40 9.50 9.60
N ALA A 122 20.99 10.68 9.72
CA ALA A 122 20.25 11.92 9.87
C ALA A 122 20.76 13.03 8.94
N SER A 123 19.82 13.85 8.46
CA SER A 123 20.20 15.16 7.92
C SER A 123 20.27 16.19 9.04
N PHE A 124 21.15 17.17 8.89
CA PHE A 124 21.13 18.36 9.75
C PHE A 124 20.59 19.57 8.98
N GLY A 125 20.06 20.55 9.71
CA GLY A 125 19.36 21.69 9.14
C GLY A 125 17.83 21.55 9.29
N GLN A 126 17.12 22.64 9.00
CA GLN A 126 15.68 22.72 9.22
C GLN A 126 14.86 22.28 8.00
N SER A 127 15.50 22.20 6.83
CA SER A 127 14.83 21.80 5.58
C SER A 127 15.85 21.50 4.47
N GLY A 128 15.45 20.66 3.52
CA GLY A 128 16.09 20.48 2.22
C GLY A 128 17.19 19.41 2.15
N GLY A 129 17.46 18.66 3.22
CA GLY A 129 18.42 17.56 3.19
C GLY A 129 18.01 16.46 2.19
N LYS A 130 19.00 15.82 1.58
CA LYS A 130 18.78 14.75 0.60
C LYS A 130 19.58 13.52 0.97
N LEU A 131 18.91 12.37 1.00
CA LEU A 131 19.55 11.08 1.15
C LEU A 131 19.28 10.22 -0.09
N THR A 132 20.34 9.69 -0.69
CA THR A 132 20.23 8.68 -1.74
C THR A 132 20.99 7.43 -1.32
N ILE A 133 20.34 6.27 -1.36
CA ILE A 133 20.93 4.96 -1.03
C ILE A 133 20.90 4.07 -2.27
N GLU A 134 22.08 3.68 -2.76
CA GLU A 134 22.30 2.80 -3.90
C GLU A 134 23.10 1.53 -3.51
N SER A 135 23.27 1.26 -2.22
CA SER A 135 24.03 0.12 -1.68
C SER A 135 23.28 -0.54 -0.53
N ASP A 136 23.77 -1.67 -0.07
CA ASP A 136 23.17 -2.41 1.04
C ASP A 136 23.47 -1.72 2.38
N VAL A 137 22.41 -1.39 3.12
CA VAL A 137 22.49 -0.70 4.42
C VAL A 137 21.62 -1.44 5.43
N ASP A 138 22.20 -1.77 6.60
CA ASP A 138 21.49 -2.39 7.73
C ASP A 138 21.64 -1.52 8.98
N ILE A 139 20.52 -1.05 9.53
CA ILE A 139 20.49 -0.07 10.63
C ILE A 139 19.79 -0.65 11.86
N ASN A 140 20.48 -0.61 12.99
CA ASN A 140 19.90 -0.87 14.30
C ASN A 140 19.95 0.42 15.14
N ALA A 141 18.83 1.15 15.21
CA ALA A 141 18.71 2.38 15.99
C ALA A 141 17.91 2.13 17.28
N MET A 142 18.62 2.07 18.42
CA MET A 142 18.03 1.64 19.69
C MET A 142 17.15 2.70 20.36
N SER A 143 17.31 3.97 20.02
CA SER A 143 16.59 5.11 20.65
C SER A 143 16.11 6.16 19.67
N GLY A 144 16.44 6.06 18.37
CA GLY A 144 16.08 7.02 17.35
C GLY A 144 15.35 6.40 16.18
N CYS A 145 15.12 7.19 15.15
CA CYS A 145 14.74 6.71 13.84
C CYS A 145 15.91 5.99 13.17
N ALA A 146 15.62 5.06 12.28
CA ALA A 146 16.70 4.50 11.46
C ALA A 146 17.23 5.57 10.49
N ILE A 147 16.33 6.27 9.84
CA ILE A 147 16.61 7.36 8.88
C ILE A 147 15.70 8.53 9.22
N ASP A 148 16.28 9.71 9.51
CA ASP A 148 15.55 10.97 9.74
C ASP A 148 16.15 12.06 8.85
N VAL A 149 15.41 12.44 7.80
CA VAL A 149 15.87 13.41 6.80
C VAL A 149 14.83 14.51 6.64
N SER A 150 15.16 15.73 7.05
CA SER A 150 14.30 16.90 6.83
C SER A 150 14.29 17.34 5.34
N GLY A 151 13.95 16.41 4.45
CA GLY A 151 13.94 16.57 3.01
C GLY A 151 13.60 15.27 2.29
N SER A 152 14.26 15.00 1.17
CA SER A 152 13.94 13.84 0.33
C SER A 152 14.80 12.61 0.64
N VAL A 153 14.17 11.43 0.61
CA VAL A 153 14.85 10.14 0.66
C VAL A 153 14.62 9.37 -0.64
N ARG A 154 15.71 8.87 -1.24
CA ARG A 154 15.68 8.00 -2.42
C ARG A 154 16.42 6.70 -2.12
N ILE A 155 15.80 5.56 -2.46
CA ILE A 155 16.41 4.22 -2.38
C ILE A 155 16.27 3.61 -3.77
N GLU A 156 17.39 3.30 -4.42
CA GLU A 156 17.37 2.92 -5.83
C GLU A 156 18.50 1.95 -6.19
N ASN A 157 18.55 1.54 -7.47
CA ASN A 157 19.65 0.76 -8.03
C ASN A 157 19.91 -0.60 -7.34
N SER A 158 18.85 -1.35 -7.06
CA SER A 158 18.92 -2.66 -6.40
C SER A 158 19.43 -2.66 -4.95
N ALA A 159 19.42 -1.52 -4.28
CA ALA A 159 19.79 -1.39 -2.88
C ALA A 159 18.92 -2.29 -1.98
N THR A 160 19.53 -2.81 -0.91
CA THR A 160 18.83 -3.46 0.20
C THR A 160 18.94 -2.59 1.43
N VAL A 161 17.80 -2.13 1.95
CA VAL A 161 17.76 -1.36 3.20
C VAL A 161 17.00 -2.14 4.25
N LYS A 162 17.68 -2.46 5.35
CA LYS A 162 17.07 -3.10 6.51
C LYS A 162 17.20 -2.18 7.71
N ALA A 163 16.14 -2.09 8.50
CA ALA A 163 16.21 -1.32 9.72
C ALA A 163 15.34 -1.91 10.82
N ARG A 164 15.89 -1.90 12.04
CA ARG A 164 15.17 -2.09 13.28
C ARG A 164 15.42 -0.87 14.17
N CYS A 165 14.35 -0.21 14.60
CA CYS A 165 14.45 1.04 15.35
C CYS A 165 13.37 1.15 16.43
N LEU A 166 13.60 2.05 17.40
CA LEU A 166 12.61 2.31 18.44
C LEU A 166 11.55 3.29 17.94
N HIS A 167 11.97 4.33 17.20
CA HIS A 167 11.04 5.35 16.69
C HIS A 167 10.64 5.06 15.23
N GLY A 168 10.90 5.93 14.27
CA GLY A 168 10.53 5.75 12.87
C GLY A 168 11.56 4.95 12.06
N GLY A 169 11.10 4.12 11.11
CA GLY A 169 12.00 3.48 10.16
C GLY A 169 12.60 4.53 9.21
N ILE A 170 11.77 5.18 8.41
CA ILE A 170 12.13 6.34 7.58
C ILE A 170 11.18 7.48 7.91
N ASP A 171 11.75 8.61 8.36
CA ASP A 171 11.07 9.88 8.56
C ASP A 171 11.62 10.89 7.56
N CYS A 172 10.78 11.42 6.67
CA CYS A 172 11.23 12.32 5.60
C CYS A 172 10.10 13.23 5.11
N TYR A 173 10.44 14.22 4.28
CA TYR A 173 9.43 15.02 3.61
C TYR A 173 8.82 14.24 2.45
N ASP A 174 9.61 13.82 1.48
CA ASP A 174 9.16 12.98 0.38
C ASP A 174 10.05 11.74 0.20
N LEU A 175 9.44 10.66 -0.29
CA LEU A 175 10.08 9.36 -0.44
C LEU A 175 9.98 8.87 -1.89
N THR A 176 11.09 8.41 -2.42
CA THR A 176 11.12 7.62 -3.66
C THR A 176 11.87 6.31 -3.42
N ILE A 177 11.24 5.18 -3.75
CA ILE A 177 11.90 3.87 -3.77
C ILE A 177 11.71 3.31 -5.17
N ASP A 178 12.81 3.15 -5.92
CA ASP A 178 12.76 2.68 -7.30
C ASP A 178 13.73 1.54 -7.53
N SER A 179 13.19 0.39 -7.93
CA SER A 179 13.99 -0.81 -8.25
C SER A 179 14.90 -1.26 -7.12
N ALA A 180 14.51 -1.01 -5.85
CA ALA A 180 15.18 -1.55 -4.69
C ALA A 180 14.92 -3.07 -4.57
N THR A 181 15.95 -3.83 -4.21
CA THR A 181 15.82 -5.28 -3.98
C THR A 181 14.89 -5.56 -2.81
N GLU A 182 15.11 -4.88 -1.68
CA GLU A 182 14.26 -4.98 -0.50
C GLU A 182 14.42 -3.75 0.39
N VAL A 183 13.30 -3.23 0.89
CA VAL A 183 13.26 -2.28 2.00
C VAL A 183 12.47 -2.91 3.13
N ASN A 184 13.15 -3.29 4.22
CA ASN A 184 12.57 -4.02 5.34
C ASN A 184 12.75 -3.20 6.62
N LEU A 185 11.66 -2.63 7.13
CA LEU A 185 11.67 -1.71 8.26
C LEU A 185 10.77 -2.22 9.38
N GLU A 186 11.33 -2.32 10.58
CA GLU A 186 10.61 -2.64 11.80
C GLU A 186 10.78 -1.51 12.83
N SER A 187 9.71 -0.76 13.07
CA SER A 187 9.60 0.20 14.17
C SER A 187 8.95 -0.47 15.38
N THR A 188 9.61 -0.44 16.54
CA THR A 188 9.19 -1.20 17.73
C THR A 188 8.59 -0.33 18.84
N GLY A 189 8.62 0.99 18.70
CA GLY A 189 8.09 1.93 19.68
C GLY A 189 6.60 2.22 19.49
N GLU A 190 5.93 2.59 20.55
CA GLU A 190 4.53 3.01 20.53
C GLU A 190 4.35 4.29 19.71
N GLY A 191 3.32 4.36 18.88
CA GLY A 191 2.97 5.52 18.08
C GLY A 191 3.95 5.86 16.95
N CYS A 192 4.76 4.88 16.50
CA CYS A 192 5.78 5.09 15.49
C CYS A 192 5.45 4.37 14.18
N ASN A 193 5.79 5.01 13.05
CA ASN A 193 5.61 4.48 11.71
C ASN A 193 6.86 3.72 11.24
N ALA A 194 6.72 2.75 10.34
CA ALA A 194 7.87 2.23 9.60
C ALA A 194 8.29 3.21 8.50
N ILE A 195 7.33 3.83 7.79
CA ILE A 195 7.57 4.94 6.86
C ILE A 195 6.63 6.11 7.19
N TYR A 196 7.20 7.31 7.33
CA TYR A 196 6.49 8.56 7.56
C TYR A 196 6.95 9.64 6.59
N ALA A 197 6.23 9.83 5.48
CA ALA A 197 6.46 10.90 4.51
C ALA A 197 5.46 12.04 4.77
N HIS A 198 5.92 13.12 5.42
CA HIS A 198 5.01 14.11 5.99
C HIS A 198 5.04 15.49 5.32
N GLY A 199 5.95 15.70 4.34
CA GLY A 199 6.16 17.01 3.74
C GLY A 199 6.80 18.00 4.71
N ASP A 200 7.03 19.21 4.24
CA ASP A 200 7.50 20.27 5.12
C ASP A 200 6.36 20.95 5.91
N ASN A 201 6.72 21.72 6.93
CA ASN A 201 5.73 22.41 7.77
C ASN A 201 5.05 23.57 7.07
N ASP A 202 5.66 24.13 6.03
CA ASP A 202 5.20 25.30 5.30
C ASP A 202 4.32 24.88 4.09
N GLY A 203 4.22 23.59 3.78
CA GLY A 203 3.45 23.04 2.65
C GLY A 203 4.09 23.32 1.28
N THR A 204 5.38 23.65 1.25
CA THR A 204 6.13 23.86 0.00
C THR A 204 6.66 22.56 -0.59
N VAL A 205 6.89 21.56 0.26
CA VAL A 205 7.25 20.18 -0.12
C VAL A 205 6.11 19.25 0.29
N ALA A 206 5.55 18.53 -0.68
CA ALA A 206 4.50 17.57 -0.43
C ALA A 206 5.02 16.32 0.28
N GLY A 207 4.24 15.78 1.19
CA GLY A 207 4.51 14.50 1.87
C GLY A 207 4.06 13.32 1.02
N THR A 208 4.78 13.06 -0.08
CA THR A 208 4.44 11.99 -1.01
C THR A 208 5.38 10.79 -0.91
N ALA A 209 4.87 9.63 -1.29
CA ALA A 209 5.69 8.43 -1.43
C ALA A 209 5.46 7.77 -2.79
N ASN A 210 6.55 7.57 -3.55
CA ASN A 210 6.56 6.93 -4.86
C ASN A 210 7.36 5.64 -4.81
N ILE A 211 6.69 4.50 -5.00
CA ILE A 211 7.29 3.17 -4.94
C ILE A 211 7.20 2.52 -6.31
N LYS A 212 8.34 2.11 -6.87
CA LYS A 212 8.39 1.46 -8.18
C LYS A 212 9.20 0.17 -8.13
N ASN A 213 8.63 -0.92 -8.65
CA ASN A 213 9.33 -2.20 -8.88
C ASN A 213 10.15 -2.69 -7.68
N SER A 214 9.69 -2.45 -6.47
CA SER A 214 10.46 -2.69 -5.25
C SER A 214 9.69 -3.61 -4.30
N LYS A 215 10.42 -4.31 -3.43
CA LYS A 215 9.85 -5.09 -2.34
C LYS A 215 9.97 -4.31 -1.04
N LEU A 216 8.83 -4.05 -0.38
CA LEU A 216 8.76 -3.43 0.93
C LEU A 216 8.17 -4.41 1.95
N VAL A 217 8.77 -4.47 3.14
CA VAL A 217 8.25 -5.18 4.31
C VAL A 217 8.28 -4.21 5.49
N LEU A 218 7.10 -3.79 5.93
CA LEU A 218 6.94 -2.70 6.89
C LEU A 218 6.17 -3.18 8.11
N LYS A 219 6.73 -2.99 9.30
CA LYS A 219 6.09 -3.34 10.56
C LYS A 219 6.21 -2.21 11.57
N SER A 220 5.11 -1.86 12.21
CA SER A 220 5.08 -0.83 13.23
C SER A 220 3.86 -0.94 14.15
N ASP A 221 3.82 -0.11 15.18
CA ASP A 221 2.66 0.03 16.05
C ASP A 221 1.63 1.02 15.46
N TYR A 222 2.09 2.11 14.85
CA TYR A 222 1.27 3.12 14.17
C TYR A 222 1.14 2.79 12.67
N PRO A 223 0.56 3.64 11.78
CA PRO A 223 0.50 3.26 10.37
C PRO A 223 1.85 2.78 9.85
N ALA A 224 1.89 1.55 9.33
CA ALA A 224 3.16 1.00 8.88
C ALA A 224 3.72 1.79 7.70
N PHE A 225 2.83 2.23 6.81
CA PHE A 225 3.17 3.12 5.71
C PHE A 225 2.24 4.34 5.73
N TYR A 226 2.79 5.50 6.03
CA TYR A 226 2.08 6.77 5.99
C TYR A 226 2.72 7.75 5.02
N ALA A 227 1.90 8.37 4.16
CA ALA A 227 2.28 9.57 3.42
C ALA A 227 1.15 10.60 3.49
N LYS A 228 1.51 11.87 3.77
CA LYS A 228 0.52 12.92 4.01
C LYS A 228 -0.29 13.26 2.76
N ASP A 229 0.38 13.48 1.64
CA ASP A 229 -0.26 14.08 0.46
C ASP A 229 -0.51 13.09 -0.68
N GLY A 230 -0.01 11.85 -0.58
CA GLY A 230 -0.32 10.78 -1.53
C GLY A 230 0.68 9.65 -1.55
N ILE A 231 0.21 8.49 -2.01
CA ILE A 231 1.03 7.29 -2.23
C ILE A 231 0.80 6.81 -3.66
N GLU A 232 1.89 6.62 -4.40
CA GLU A 232 1.89 5.97 -5.70
C GLU A 232 2.74 4.69 -5.65
N ILE A 233 2.16 3.55 -6.04
CA ILE A 233 2.84 2.25 -6.09
C ILE A 233 2.68 1.67 -7.49
N SER A 234 3.79 1.35 -8.16
CA SER A 234 3.76 0.73 -9.48
C SER A 234 4.72 -0.46 -9.57
N GLY A 235 4.17 -1.64 -9.79
CA GLY A 235 4.91 -2.90 -9.73
C GLY A 235 5.42 -3.24 -8.33
N GLY A 236 6.12 -4.37 -8.21
CA GLY A 236 6.68 -4.84 -6.95
C GLY A 236 5.66 -5.35 -5.94
N ASN A 237 6.08 -5.43 -4.68
CA ASN A 237 5.25 -5.94 -3.59
C ASN A 237 5.41 -5.09 -2.33
N VAL A 238 4.32 -4.80 -1.65
CA VAL A 238 4.30 -4.09 -0.37
C VAL A 238 3.57 -4.92 0.66
N GLU A 239 4.28 -5.34 1.71
CA GLU A 239 3.74 -5.92 2.92
C GLU A 239 3.78 -4.85 4.02
N ALA A 240 2.63 -4.47 4.58
CA ALA A 240 2.55 -3.42 5.59
C ALA A 240 1.65 -3.86 6.74
N ALA A 241 2.22 -4.02 7.92
CA ALA A 241 1.52 -4.48 9.10
C ALA A 241 1.62 -3.48 10.27
N SER A 242 0.48 -3.04 10.77
CA SER A 242 0.35 -2.22 11.97
C SER A 242 -0.35 -2.98 13.08
N THR A 243 0.17 -2.90 14.30
CA THR A 243 -0.44 -3.57 15.46
C THR A 243 -1.55 -2.77 16.12
N SER A 244 -1.55 -1.44 16.01
CA SER A 244 -2.50 -0.56 16.72
C SER A 244 -3.24 0.44 15.83
N ASP A 245 -2.88 0.53 14.54
CA ASP A 245 -3.47 1.50 13.62
C ASP A 245 -3.72 0.89 12.23
N VAL A 246 -3.31 1.52 11.16
CA VAL A 246 -3.59 1.16 9.76
C VAL A 246 -2.33 0.60 9.09
N GLY A 247 -2.47 -0.44 8.26
CA GLY A 247 -1.35 -0.98 7.49
C GLY A 247 -0.77 0.08 6.54
N ILE A 248 -1.58 0.58 5.60
CA ILE A 248 -1.21 1.65 4.66
C ILE A 248 -2.21 2.80 4.80
N PHE A 249 -1.72 4.02 5.04
CA PHE A 249 -2.59 5.19 5.16
C PHE A 249 -2.04 6.42 4.43
N THR A 250 -2.92 7.15 3.75
CA THR A 250 -2.62 8.49 3.22
C THR A 250 -3.79 9.45 3.44
N ARG A 251 -3.48 10.74 3.61
CA ARG A 251 -4.51 11.78 3.58
C ARG A 251 -4.84 12.23 2.15
N GLY A 252 -3.90 12.03 1.21
CA GLY A 252 -4.06 12.31 -0.20
C GLY A 252 -4.61 11.12 -0.99
N GLU A 253 -4.31 11.08 -2.26
CA GLU A 253 -4.71 9.98 -3.15
C GLU A 253 -3.81 8.76 -2.99
N LEU A 254 -4.41 7.57 -3.19
CA LEU A 254 -3.69 6.28 -3.25
C LEU A 254 -3.83 5.70 -4.66
N SER A 255 -2.74 5.66 -5.40
CA SER A 255 -2.69 5.10 -6.74
C SER A 255 -1.82 3.84 -6.78
N ILE A 256 -2.37 2.72 -7.26
CA ILE A 256 -1.66 1.44 -7.32
C ILE A 256 -1.81 0.85 -8.73
N THR A 257 -0.70 0.44 -9.32
CA THR A 257 -0.70 -0.17 -10.66
C THR A 257 0.19 -1.42 -10.67
N ASP A 258 -0.39 -2.56 -11.09
CA ASP A 258 0.30 -3.85 -11.30
C ASP A 258 1.19 -4.29 -10.12
N ALA A 259 0.77 -4.01 -8.88
CA ALA A 259 1.51 -4.32 -7.67
C ALA A 259 0.81 -5.38 -6.81
N GLY A 260 1.58 -6.08 -5.98
CA GLY A 260 1.08 -6.93 -4.91
C GLY A 260 1.05 -6.15 -3.59
N ILE A 261 -0.10 -6.08 -2.96
CA ILE A 261 -0.28 -5.42 -1.67
C ILE A 261 -0.81 -6.44 -0.65
N ASP A 262 -0.13 -6.57 0.49
CA ASP A 262 -0.62 -7.28 1.68
C ASP A 262 -0.58 -6.30 2.86
N ALA A 263 -1.73 -5.76 3.23
CA ALA A 263 -1.84 -4.74 4.24
C ALA A 263 -2.73 -5.20 5.39
N SER A 264 -2.22 -5.09 6.61
CA SER A 264 -2.97 -5.43 7.81
C SER A 264 -2.86 -4.35 8.87
N GLY A 265 -3.95 -4.09 9.58
CA GLY A 265 -3.99 -3.09 10.64
C GLY A 265 -5.05 -3.37 11.68
N TYR A 266 -4.90 -2.71 12.84
CA TYR A 266 -5.91 -2.79 13.88
C TYR A 266 -7.23 -2.13 13.44
N TYR A 267 -7.16 -0.92 12.86
CA TYR A 267 -8.38 -0.27 12.33
C TYR A 267 -8.64 -0.72 10.89
N TYR A 268 -7.72 -0.48 9.99
CA TYR A 268 -7.88 -0.78 8.56
C TYR A 268 -6.62 -1.45 8.02
N GLY A 269 -6.79 -2.38 7.07
CA GLY A 269 -5.66 -2.82 6.25
C GLY A 269 -5.15 -1.65 5.41
N ILE A 270 -6.06 -1.01 4.66
CA ILE A 270 -5.78 0.19 3.86
C ILE A 270 -6.77 1.29 4.19
N GLY A 271 -6.26 2.51 4.38
CA GLY A 271 -7.06 3.72 4.54
C GLY A 271 -6.59 4.88 3.65
N SER A 272 -7.55 5.66 3.13
CA SER A 272 -7.24 6.92 2.44
C SER A 272 -8.33 7.97 2.70
N ASN A 273 -7.91 9.20 2.96
CA ASN A 273 -8.85 10.33 2.98
C ASN A 273 -9.13 10.88 1.57
N GLY A 274 -8.22 10.66 0.62
CA GLY A 274 -8.42 10.93 -0.80
C GLY A 274 -9.08 9.77 -1.55
N ALA A 275 -9.06 9.83 -2.86
CA ALA A 275 -9.49 8.72 -3.71
C ALA A 275 -8.46 7.58 -3.72
N MET A 276 -8.95 6.35 -3.89
CA MET A 276 -8.09 5.21 -4.20
C MET A 276 -8.41 4.69 -5.59
N LYS A 277 -7.35 4.49 -6.38
CA LYS A 277 -7.44 3.80 -7.66
C LYS A 277 -6.40 2.69 -7.71
N MET A 278 -6.87 1.48 -8.02
CA MET A 278 -5.96 0.35 -8.30
C MET A 278 -6.28 -0.27 -9.64
N THR A 279 -5.23 -0.55 -10.42
CA THR A 279 -5.35 -1.17 -11.74
C THR A 279 -4.39 -2.35 -11.82
N GLY A 280 -4.91 -3.54 -12.09
CA GLY A 280 -4.12 -4.78 -12.10
C GLY A 280 -3.60 -5.16 -10.71
N GLY A 281 -2.84 -6.25 -10.66
CA GLY A 281 -2.19 -6.72 -9.45
C GLY A 281 -3.11 -7.42 -8.45
N LYS A 282 -2.62 -7.52 -7.21
CA LYS A 282 -3.31 -8.20 -6.12
C LYS A 282 -3.38 -7.32 -4.88
N LEU A 283 -4.52 -7.35 -4.20
CA LEU A 283 -4.76 -6.64 -2.95
C LEU A 283 -5.27 -7.61 -1.91
N LYS A 284 -4.51 -7.78 -0.83
CA LYS A 284 -4.99 -8.37 0.40
C LYS A 284 -5.03 -7.31 1.48
N ALA A 285 -6.20 -7.12 2.10
CA ALA A 285 -6.40 -6.08 3.09
C ALA A 285 -7.20 -6.60 4.28
N VAL A 286 -6.60 -6.59 5.47
CA VAL A 286 -7.20 -7.11 6.69
C VAL A 286 -7.23 -6.05 7.77
N GLY A 287 -8.40 -5.81 8.38
CA GLY A 287 -8.55 -4.89 9.50
C GLY A 287 -9.59 -5.36 10.51
N GLN A 288 -9.54 -4.83 11.73
CA GLN A 288 -10.62 -5.12 12.67
C GLN A 288 -11.93 -4.42 12.28
N ASN A 289 -11.83 -3.15 11.83
CA ASN A 289 -13.01 -2.42 11.40
C ASN A 289 -13.25 -2.62 9.90
N ASN A 290 -12.27 -2.29 9.06
CA ASN A 290 -12.38 -2.45 7.61
C ASN A 290 -11.11 -3.09 7.04
N GLY A 291 -11.25 -3.93 6.02
CA GLY A 291 -10.13 -4.31 5.17
C GLY A 291 -9.64 -3.08 4.39
N VAL A 292 -10.56 -2.44 3.64
CA VAL A 292 -10.33 -1.22 2.87
C VAL A 292 -11.32 -0.14 3.30
N TYR A 293 -10.81 1.04 3.70
CA TYR A 293 -11.62 2.22 4.04
C TYR A 293 -11.17 3.46 3.28
N ILE A 294 -11.98 3.93 2.34
CA ILE A 294 -11.66 5.09 1.49
C ILE A 294 -12.68 6.21 1.74
N ARG A 295 -12.19 7.36 2.22
CA ARG A 295 -13.08 8.49 2.57
C ARG A 295 -13.57 9.28 1.35
N ASN A 296 -13.16 8.90 0.16
CA ASN A 296 -13.61 9.47 -1.10
C ASN A 296 -14.04 8.35 -2.06
N SER A 297 -13.68 8.40 -3.33
CA SER A 297 -14.03 7.38 -4.30
C SER A 297 -13.05 6.22 -4.32
N LEU A 298 -13.55 5.02 -4.60
CA LEU A 298 -12.77 3.81 -4.81
C LEU A 298 -12.96 3.28 -6.22
N THR A 299 -11.87 3.05 -6.94
CA THR A 299 -11.92 2.42 -8.27
C THR A 299 -10.93 1.25 -8.33
N LEU A 300 -11.45 0.05 -8.58
CA LEU A 300 -10.68 -1.18 -8.79
C LEU A 300 -10.87 -1.66 -10.23
N ASN A 301 -9.77 -1.73 -11.00
CA ASN A 301 -9.79 -2.18 -12.40
C ASN A 301 -8.96 -3.44 -12.58
N ASN A 302 -9.58 -4.57 -12.88
CA ASN A 302 -8.95 -5.87 -13.10
C ASN A 302 -8.01 -6.30 -11.95
N VAL A 303 -8.45 -6.09 -10.71
CA VAL A 303 -7.69 -6.40 -9.49
C VAL A 303 -8.18 -7.73 -8.91
N GLU A 304 -7.25 -8.55 -8.41
CA GLU A 304 -7.58 -9.65 -7.52
C GLU A 304 -7.56 -9.14 -6.07
N VAL A 305 -8.73 -9.09 -5.42
CA VAL A 305 -8.92 -8.53 -4.08
C VAL A 305 -9.33 -9.62 -3.10
N ASP A 306 -8.70 -9.63 -1.93
CA ASP A 306 -9.06 -10.39 -0.75
C ASP A 306 -9.13 -9.41 0.43
N ALA A 307 -10.34 -9.00 0.82
CA ALA A 307 -10.56 -8.02 1.86
C ALA A 307 -11.37 -8.63 3.02
N GLU A 308 -10.86 -8.48 4.22
CA GLU A 308 -11.46 -9.09 5.41
C GLU A 308 -11.55 -8.08 6.56
N CYS A 309 -12.64 -8.15 7.32
CA CYS A 309 -12.77 -7.40 8.58
C CYS A 309 -13.51 -8.20 9.64
N GLU A 310 -13.29 -7.81 10.92
CA GLU A 310 -13.94 -8.47 12.07
C GLU A 310 -15.24 -7.75 12.46
N ASN A 311 -15.29 -6.40 12.39
CA ASN A 311 -16.35 -5.64 13.05
C ASN A 311 -17.30 -4.88 12.13
N TRP A 312 -16.84 -4.37 10.97
CA TRP A 312 -17.65 -3.48 10.14
C TRP A 312 -17.76 -3.96 8.69
N VAL A 313 -17.12 -3.27 7.76
CA VAL A 313 -17.26 -3.47 6.33
C VAL A 313 -15.92 -3.88 5.73
N ALA A 314 -15.89 -4.98 4.99
CA ALA A 314 -14.62 -5.44 4.40
C ALA A 314 -14.08 -4.44 3.38
N ILE A 315 -14.94 -3.90 2.48
CA ILE A 315 -14.56 -2.87 1.51
C ILE A 315 -15.57 -1.73 1.59
N SER A 316 -15.13 -0.54 2.01
CA SER A 316 -15.99 0.64 2.07
C SER A 316 -15.39 1.88 1.41
N SER A 317 -16.26 2.71 0.82
CA SER A 317 -15.96 4.07 0.39
C SER A 317 -17.02 5.05 0.86
N MET A 318 -16.64 6.31 1.14
CA MET A 318 -17.56 7.40 1.41
C MET A 318 -17.71 8.28 0.16
N GLY A 319 -18.25 7.68 -0.87
CA GLY A 319 -18.45 8.23 -2.22
C GLY A 319 -18.50 7.10 -3.24
N PRO A 320 -18.46 7.41 -4.53
CA PRO A 320 -18.61 6.40 -5.58
C PRO A 320 -17.58 5.27 -5.51
N MET A 321 -18.07 4.03 -5.68
CA MET A 321 -17.26 2.83 -5.79
C MET A 321 -17.45 2.17 -7.17
N VAL A 322 -16.35 1.85 -7.83
CA VAL A 322 -16.36 1.14 -9.12
C VAL A 322 -15.51 -0.11 -9.04
N LEU A 323 -16.13 -1.26 -9.22
CA LEU A 323 -15.51 -2.58 -9.36
C LEU A 323 -15.60 -2.99 -10.82
N ASN A 324 -14.50 -2.86 -11.57
CA ASN A 324 -14.46 -3.06 -13.01
C ASN A 324 -13.53 -4.21 -13.36
N GLY A 325 -14.08 -5.38 -13.61
CA GLY A 325 -13.31 -6.61 -13.87
C GLY A 325 -12.60 -7.15 -12.62
N GLY A 326 -11.80 -8.19 -12.83
CA GLY A 326 -11.04 -8.84 -11.77
C GLY A 326 -11.86 -9.79 -10.91
N LYS A 327 -11.27 -10.19 -9.78
CA LYS A 327 -11.90 -11.05 -8.77
C LYS A 327 -11.91 -10.32 -7.43
N ILE A 328 -13.08 -10.16 -6.86
CA ILE A 328 -13.26 -9.47 -5.58
C ILE A 328 -13.81 -10.49 -4.58
N GLU A 329 -13.08 -10.71 -3.50
CA GLU A 329 -13.52 -11.47 -2.36
C GLU A 329 -13.55 -10.54 -1.14
N ALA A 330 -14.74 -10.39 -0.52
CA ALA A 330 -14.93 -9.48 0.61
C ALA A 330 -15.69 -10.20 1.72
N VAL A 331 -15.07 -10.28 2.90
CA VAL A 331 -15.61 -11.02 4.05
C VAL A 331 -15.73 -10.08 5.25
N SER A 332 -16.96 -9.83 5.70
CA SER A 332 -17.23 -9.21 6.99
C SER A 332 -17.64 -10.28 7.99
N LYS A 333 -16.83 -10.47 9.03
CA LYS A 333 -17.13 -11.46 10.09
C LYS A 333 -18.13 -10.95 11.13
N ASN A 334 -18.56 -9.69 11.00
CA ASN A 334 -19.58 -9.12 11.88
C ASN A 334 -20.90 -9.88 11.69
N ALA A 335 -21.33 -10.56 12.73
CA ALA A 335 -22.53 -11.43 12.68
C ALA A 335 -23.85 -10.68 12.93
N SER A 336 -23.81 -9.40 13.33
CA SER A 336 -25.03 -8.65 13.67
C SER A 336 -24.79 -7.13 13.66
N GLY A 337 -25.65 -6.37 13.02
CA GLY A 337 -25.69 -4.91 13.05
C GLY A 337 -26.11 -4.28 11.72
N ASP A 338 -26.69 -3.10 11.78
CA ASP A 338 -27.21 -2.35 10.61
C ASP A 338 -26.11 -1.89 9.65
N GLU A 339 -24.81 -2.00 10.04
CA GLU A 339 -23.64 -1.55 9.26
C GLU A 339 -22.70 -2.72 8.88
N ALA A 340 -23.19 -3.94 8.86
CA ALA A 340 -22.37 -5.15 8.67
C ALA A 340 -22.35 -5.63 7.21
N ASN A 341 -22.22 -4.69 6.26
CA ASN A 341 -22.07 -5.04 4.84
C ASN A 341 -20.66 -5.60 4.56
N ALA A 342 -20.56 -6.55 3.62
CA ALA A 342 -19.25 -6.94 3.12
C ALA A 342 -18.65 -5.85 2.19
N ILE A 343 -19.49 -5.24 1.33
CA ILE A 343 -19.13 -4.10 0.47
C ILE A 343 -20.15 -2.98 0.69
N TYR A 344 -19.67 -1.73 0.91
CA TYR A 344 -20.55 -0.60 1.11
C TYR A 344 -20.00 0.71 0.51
N ALA A 345 -20.84 1.39 -0.27
CA ALA A 345 -20.59 2.72 -0.79
C ALA A 345 -21.51 3.73 -0.09
N GLY A 346 -20.98 4.45 0.89
CA GLY A 346 -21.73 5.43 1.68
C GLY A 346 -21.65 6.85 1.12
N ASP A 347 -22.60 7.68 1.47
CA ASP A 347 -22.61 9.11 1.20
C ASP A 347 -21.52 9.83 1.97
N ARG A 348 -20.93 10.85 1.37
CA ARG A 348 -19.97 11.72 2.04
C ARG A 348 -20.56 13.08 2.31
N TYR A 349 -20.51 13.49 3.56
CA TYR A 349 -21.02 14.77 4.02
C TYR A 349 -19.91 15.67 4.59
N ASP A 350 -20.11 17.00 4.51
CA ASP A 350 -19.43 18.01 5.34
C ASP A 350 -20.50 18.79 6.11
N GLY A 351 -20.62 18.52 7.40
CA GLY A 351 -21.80 18.89 8.16
C GLY A 351 -23.07 18.28 7.58
N ASP A 352 -24.01 19.12 7.17
CA ASP A 352 -25.28 18.68 6.53
C ASP A 352 -25.22 18.72 4.98
N GLU A 353 -24.08 19.11 4.38
CA GLU A 353 -23.91 19.21 2.93
C GLU A 353 -23.42 17.86 2.36
N LEU A 354 -24.19 17.29 1.42
CA LEU A 354 -23.79 16.11 0.66
C LEU A 354 -22.69 16.48 -0.34
N LEU A 355 -21.47 16.01 -0.11
CA LEU A 355 -20.32 16.24 -0.99
C LEU A 355 -20.21 15.21 -2.11
N ALA A 356 -20.58 13.96 -1.84
CA ALA A 356 -20.59 12.88 -2.82
C ALA A 356 -21.62 11.83 -2.43
N GLU A 357 -22.40 11.38 -3.41
CA GLU A 357 -23.33 10.28 -3.26
C GLU A 357 -22.60 8.94 -3.27
N GLY A 358 -22.94 8.06 -2.35
CA GLY A 358 -22.38 6.71 -2.24
C GLY A 358 -23.03 5.77 -3.25
N SER A 359 -22.53 5.73 -4.46
CA SER A 359 -22.99 4.81 -5.50
C SER A 359 -22.02 3.66 -5.73
N LEU A 360 -22.54 2.49 -6.08
CA LEU A 360 -21.73 1.32 -6.41
C LEU A 360 -21.96 0.89 -7.86
N THR A 361 -20.87 0.70 -8.61
CA THR A 361 -20.92 0.15 -9.98
C THR A 361 -20.08 -1.12 -10.05
N ILE A 362 -20.67 -2.24 -10.47
CA ILE A 362 -20.00 -3.52 -10.69
C ILE A 362 -20.14 -3.87 -12.17
N LYS A 363 -19.02 -4.02 -12.89
CA LYS A 363 -19.02 -4.22 -14.35
C LYS A 363 -17.75 -4.89 -14.88
N GLY A 364 -17.63 -5.00 -16.21
CA GLY A 364 -16.41 -5.45 -16.89
C GLY A 364 -16.09 -6.93 -16.62
N ASN A 365 -17.11 -7.78 -16.52
CA ASN A 365 -16.99 -9.19 -16.14
C ASN A 365 -16.36 -9.39 -14.75
N ALA A 366 -16.58 -8.47 -13.82
CA ALA A 366 -16.14 -8.62 -12.46
C ALA A 366 -16.75 -9.88 -11.83
N LYS A 367 -15.91 -10.65 -11.12
CA LYS A 367 -16.34 -11.77 -10.29
C LYS A 367 -16.30 -11.34 -8.83
N VAL A 368 -17.48 -11.21 -8.24
CA VAL A 368 -17.61 -10.67 -6.88
C VAL A 368 -18.21 -11.77 -5.99
N HIS A 369 -17.46 -12.18 -4.98
CA HIS A 369 -17.95 -13.05 -3.92
C HIS A 369 -17.87 -12.33 -2.60
N VAL A 370 -19.00 -12.24 -1.91
CA VAL A 370 -19.08 -11.54 -0.62
C VAL A 370 -19.77 -12.38 0.43
N SER A 371 -19.31 -12.28 1.66
CA SER A 371 -19.99 -12.88 2.80
C SER A 371 -20.01 -11.94 4.01
N GLY A 372 -21.12 -11.97 4.75
CA GLY A 372 -21.31 -11.10 5.92
C GLY A 372 -22.72 -11.15 6.46
N CYS A 373 -23.04 -10.30 7.43
CA CYS A 373 -24.43 -10.14 7.88
C CYS A 373 -25.28 -9.57 6.75
N GLN A 374 -24.79 -8.49 6.12
CA GLN A 374 -25.31 -7.96 4.87
C GLN A 374 -24.25 -8.11 3.76
N GLY A 375 -24.68 -8.36 2.54
CA GLY A 375 -23.76 -8.55 1.42
C GLY A 375 -23.25 -7.22 0.86
N ILE A 376 -24.03 -6.61 -0.03
CA ILE A 376 -23.68 -5.40 -0.77
C ILE A 376 -24.67 -4.29 -0.42
N GLY A 377 -24.15 -3.09 -0.16
CA GLY A 377 -24.98 -1.88 0.09
C GLY A 377 -24.40 -0.62 -0.52
N SER A 378 -25.29 0.36 -0.77
CA SER A 378 -24.93 1.73 -1.13
C SER A 378 -26.01 2.68 -0.67
N ASP A 379 -25.65 3.91 -0.27
CA ASP A 379 -26.67 4.95 0.06
C ASP A 379 -27.39 5.47 -1.19
N GLY A 380 -26.66 5.55 -2.30
CA GLY A 380 -27.22 5.83 -3.61
C GLY A 380 -27.62 4.56 -4.36
N GLN A 381 -27.31 4.50 -5.63
CA GLN A 381 -27.69 3.39 -6.51
C GLN A 381 -26.58 2.37 -6.69
N THR A 382 -26.92 1.08 -6.62
CA THR A 382 -26.07 0.00 -7.12
C THR A 382 -26.39 -0.29 -8.58
N THR A 383 -25.41 -0.12 -9.47
CA THR A 383 -25.52 -0.42 -10.90
C THR A 383 -24.71 -1.66 -11.25
N ILE A 384 -25.34 -2.64 -11.90
CA ILE A 384 -24.69 -3.89 -12.31
C ILE A 384 -24.63 -3.92 -13.83
N GLY A 385 -23.41 -3.89 -14.39
CA GLY A 385 -23.11 -4.17 -15.79
C GLY A 385 -22.89 -5.66 -16.04
N GLU A 386 -21.90 -6.02 -16.86
CA GLU A 386 -21.49 -7.42 -17.01
C GLU A 386 -20.76 -7.90 -15.77
N ALA A 387 -21.31 -8.89 -15.05
CA ALA A 387 -20.76 -9.36 -13.78
C ALA A 387 -21.26 -10.77 -13.41
N ASP A 388 -20.51 -11.42 -12.53
CA ASP A 388 -20.84 -12.66 -11.83
C ASP A 388 -20.74 -12.39 -10.33
N ILE A 389 -21.86 -12.28 -9.63
CA ILE A 389 -21.95 -11.81 -8.25
C ILE A 389 -22.56 -12.90 -7.39
N GLU A 390 -21.80 -13.46 -6.47
CA GLU A 390 -22.25 -14.41 -5.46
C GLU A 390 -22.23 -13.75 -4.07
N ILE A 391 -23.36 -13.79 -3.38
CA ILE A 391 -23.55 -13.18 -2.07
C ILE A 391 -24.03 -14.25 -1.10
N ASP A 392 -23.29 -14.45 -0.01
CA ASP A 392 -23.65 -15.31 1.10
C ASP A 392 -23.79 -14.47 2.37
N SER A 393 -25.00 -14.07 2.69
CA SER A 393 -25.30 -13.21 3.82
C SER A 393 -26.18 -13.94 4.84
N THR A 394 -26.25 -13.43 6.06
CA THR A 394 -27.13 -14.00 7.10
C THR A 394 -28.46 -13.24 7.23
N ASP A 395 -28.54 -12.03 6.68
CA ASP A 395 -29.74 -11.18 6.74
C ASP A 395 -30.16 -10.71 5.33
N PHE A 396 -29.49 -9.71 4.75
CA PHE A 396 -29.80 -9.17 3.42
C PHE A 396 -28.63 -9.34 2.46
N SER A 397 -28.88 -9.89 1.26
CA SER A 397 -27.85 -9.96 0.23
C SER A 397 -27.52 -8.62 -0.39
N ILE A 398 -28.53 -7.81 -0.74
CA ILE A 398 -28.37 -6.47 -1.29
C ILE A 398 -29.26 -5.50 -0.55
N VAL A 399 -28.70 -4.39 -0.09
CA VAL A 399 -29.38 -3.30 0.59
C VAL A 399 -29.44 -2.10 -0.36
N TYR A 400 -30.65 -1.56 -0.59
CA TYR A 400 -30.94 -0.40 -1.46
C TYR A 400 -31.06 -0.68 -2.97
N PRO A 401 -31.40 0.35 -3.78
CA PRO A 401 -31.85 0.16 -5.16
C PRO A 401 -30.76 -0.45 -6.05
N VAL A 402 -31.17 -1.43 -6.85
CA VAL A 402 -30.32 -2.06 -7.86
C VAL A 402 -30.84 -1.75 -9.25
N GLN A 403 -29.95 -1.39 -10.16
CA GLN A 403 -30.24 -1.20 -11.56
C GLN A 403 -29.30 -2.03 -12.42
N ILE A 404 -29.84 -2.69 -13.42
CA ILE A 404 -29.03 -3.31 -14.47
C ILE A 404 -28.64 -2.22 -15.47
N GLU A 405 -27.34 -2.11 -15.78
CA GLU A 405 -26.82 -1.13 -16.73
C GLU A 405 -27.46 -1.30 -18.12
N ASN A 406 -27.74 -0.19 -18.80
CA ASN A 406 -28.35 -0.24 -20.14
C ASN A 406 -27.50 -1.08 -21.11
N GLY A 407 -28.15 -1.95 -21.87
CA GLY A 407 -27.49 -2.88 -22.80
C GLY A 407 -27.11 -4.22 -22.16
N ASN A 408 -27.34 -4.38 -20.85
CA ASN A 408 -27.16 -5.64 -20.14
C ASN A 408 -28.51 -6.23 -19.71
N LYS A 409 -28.53 -7.52 -19.41
CA LYS A 409 -29.67 -8.23 -18.84
C LYS A 409 -29.18 -9.28 -17.83
N ILE A 410 -30.08 -9.71 -16.97
CA ILE A 410 -29.84 -10.85 -16.12
C ILE A 410 -29.87 -12.14 -16.98
N LEU A 411 -28.79 -12.89 -16.93
CA LEU A 411 -28.65 -14.17 -17.62
C LEU A 411 -29.02 -15.35 -16.69
N SER A 412 -28.73 -15.20 -15.40
CA SER A 412 -29.06 -16.18 -14.37
C SER A 412 -29.32 -15.46 -13.07
N LEU A 413 -30.34 -15.88 -12.35
CA LEU A 413 -30.68 -15.43 -11.01
C LEU A 413 -31.03 -16.62 -10.15
N MET A 414 -30.29 -16.81 -9.07
CA MET A 414 -30.58 -17.82 -8.05
C MET A 414 -30.65 -17.15 -6.69
N GLY A 415 -31.54 -17.61 -5.84
CA GLY A 415 -31.64 -17.08 -4.48
C GLY A 415 -32.32 -18.02 -3.54
N GLY A 416 -32.10 -17.82 -2.25
CA GLY A 416 -32.64 -18.63 -1.19
C GLY A 416 -32.16 -18.20 0.18
N LYS A 417 -32.41 -19.05 1.16
CA LYS A 417 -31.93 -18.86 2.53
C LYS A 417 -30.43 -19.11 2.65
N ASP A 418 -29.93 -20.06 1.87
CA ASP A 418 -28.55 -20.49 1.80
C ASP A 418 -28.27 -21.05 0.39
N LYS A 419 -27.03 -21.35 0.08
CA LYS A 419 -26.60 -21.88 -1.22
C LYS A 419 -27.22 -23.21 -1.57
N GLU A 420 -27.40 -24.10 -0.57
CA GLU A 420 -27.93 -25.42 -0.74
C GLU A 420 -29.43 -25.41 -1.05
N SER A 421 -30.18 -24.45 -0.52
CA SER A 421 -31.61 -24.26 -0.74
C SER A 421 -31.95 -23.29 -1.87
N ALA A 422 -30.95 -22.71 -2.52
CA ALA A 422 -31.16 -21.73 -3.57
C ALA A 422 -31.86 -22.32 -4.79
N THR A 423 -32.81 -21.58 -5.34
CA THR A 423 -33.58 -21.95 -6.53
C THR A 423 -33.42 -20.86 -7.59
N VAL A 424 -33.73 -21.24 -8.83
CA VAL A 424 -33.81 -20.25 -9.93
C VAL A 424 -35.01 -19.32 -9.66
N LEU A 425 -34.75 -18.03 -9.74
CA LEU A 425 -35.73 -16.96 -9.53
C LEU A 425 -36.04 -16.29 -10.86
N ASP A 426 -37.30 -15.83 -11.02
CA ASP A 426 -37.67 -14.96 -12.13
C ASP A 426 -37.39 -13.50 -11.73
N PRO A 427 -36.53 -12.76 -12.45
CA PRO A 427 -36.23 -11.36 -12.13
C PRO A 427 -37.48 -10.47 -12.10
N ASP A 428 -38.53 -10.79 -12.85
CA ASP A 428 -39.74 -10.00 -12.95
C ASP A 428 -40.65 -10.17 -11.71
N ASP A 429 -40.41 -11.19 -10.88
CA ASP A 429 -41.15 -11.42 -9.65
C ASP A 429 -40.69 -10.53 -8.48
N PHE A 430 -39.60 -9.77 -8.62
CA PHE A 430 -38.99 -9.03 -7.53
C PHE A 430 -38.98 -7.52 -7.77
N VAL A 431 -39.09 -6.78 -6.68
CA VAL A 431 -38.84 -5.35 -6.65
C VAL A 431 -37.35 -5.11 -6.40
N TRP A 432 -36.71 -4.36 -7.28
CA TRP A 432 -35.28 -4.00 -7.23
C TRP A 432 -35.05 -2.64 -6.56
N ASP A 433 -36.14 -2.02 -6.11
CA ASP A 433 -36.15 -0.77 -5.36
C ASP A 433 -36.49 -1.04 -3.88
N ARG A 434 -36.35 -0.07 -3.06
CA ARG A 434 -36.40 -0.02 -1.58
C ARG A 434 -37.48 -0.83 -0.85
N PRO A 435 -37.40 -0.85 0.51
CA PRO A 435 -37.81 -2.00 1.37
C PRO A 435 -39.24 -2.41 1.13
N ASP A 436 -39.44 -3.19 0.09
CA ASP A 436 -40.64 -3.92 -0.23
C ASP A 436 -40.53 -5.31 0.36
N PRO A 437 -41.64 -5.89 0.86
CA PRO A 437 -41.66 -7.29 1.27
C PRO A 437 -41.19 -8.27 0.20
N ASN A 438 -41.18 -7.89 -1.08
CA ASN A 438 -40.72 -8.69 -2.20
C ASN A 438 -39.36 -8.20 -2.77
N CYS A 439 -38.57 -7.47 -2.01
CA CYS A 439 -37.24 -7.04 -2.45
C CYS A 439 -36.33 -8.26 -2.66
N ILE A 440 -35.59 -8.26 -3.77
CA ILE A 440 -34.62 -9.30 -4.09
C ILE A 440 -33.57 -9.51 -2.98
N GLY A 441 -33.18 -8.43 -2.32
CA GLY A 441 -32.20 -8.43 -1.23
C GLY A 441 -32.59 -9.23 0.01
N LYS A 442 -33.84 -9.65 0.14
CA LYS A 442 -34.27 -10.54 1.24
C LYS A 442 -33.80 -11.99 1.13
N ASN A 443 -33.27 -12.39 -0.01
CA ASN A 443 -32.61 -13.66 -0.12
C ASN A 443 -31.24 -13.55 0.57
N ALA A 444 -30.99 -14.34 1.59
CA ALA A 444 -29.71 -14.34 2.28
C ALA A 444 -28.59 -14.83 1.35
N TYR A 445 -28.86 -15.85 0.55
CA TYR A 445 -28.02 -16.25 -0.58
C TYR A 445 -28.59 -15.68 -1.89
N LEU A 446 -27.72 -15.08 -2.70
CA LEU A 446 -28.05 -14.56 -4.02
C LEU A 446 -26.89 -14.74 -5.00
N HIS A 447 -27.18 -15.28 -6.18
CA HIS A 447 -26.21 -15.37 -7.27
C HIS A 447 -26.81 -14.75 -8.52
N ILE A 448 -26.15 -13.69 -9.00
CA ILE A 448 -26.57 -12.91 -10.15
C ILE A 448 -25.51 -12.99 -11.23
N ILE A 449 -25.88 -13.44 -12.41
CA ILE A 449 -25.03 -13.35 -13.60
C ILE A 449 -25.69 -12.42 -14.59
N THR A 450 -24.98 -11.39 -15.01
CA THR A 450 -25.42 -10.42 -16.00
C THR A 450 -24.51 -10.42 -17.22
N GLY A 451 -25.06 -10.00 -18.37
CA GLY A 451 -24.29 -9.90 -19.60
C GLY A 451 -24.99 -9.07 -20.67
N ALA A 452 -24.28 -8.79 -21.76
CA ALA A 452 -24.79 -7.97 -22.83
C ALA A 452 -26.08 -8.56 -23.45
N VAL A 453 -27.01 -7.69 -23.78
CA VAL A 453 -28.15 -8.05 -24.64
C VAL A 453 -27.58 -8.30 -26.05
N ALA A 454 -27.75 -9.52 -26.57
CA ALA A 454 -27.40 -9.78 -27.97
C ALA A 454 -28.11 -8.76 -28.86
N GLY A 455 -27.37 -8.02 -29.66
CA GLY A 455 -27.93 -7.11 -30.64
C GLY A 455 -28.92 -7.85 -31.53
N PRO A 456 -29.91 -7.15 -32.16
CA PRO A 456 -30.76 -7.79 -33.13
C PRO A 456 -29.84 -8.42 -34.19
N ASP A 457 -30.02 -9.73 -34.41
CA ASP A 457 -29.28 -10.60 -35.33
C ASP A 457 -28.73 -9.82 -36.50
N GLU A 458 -27.42 -9.57 -36.55
CA GLU A 458 -26.76 -9.40 -37.84
C GLU A 458 -26.89 -10.75 -38.53
N THR A 459 -27.86 -10.88 -39.42
CA THR A 459 -27.95 -12.04 -40.31
C THR A 459 -26.57 -12.23 -40.92
N PRO A 460 -25.93 -13.42 -40.77
CA PRO A 460 -24.61 -13.62 -41.31
C PRO A 460 -24.66 -13.29 -42.80
N ASP A 461 -23.79 -12.38 -43.24
CA ASP A 461 -23.61 -12.10 -44.65
C ASP A 461 -23.26 -13.43 -45.33
N PRO A 462 -24.13 -13.98 -46.19
CA PRO A 462 -23.90 -15.27 -46.80
C PRO A 462 -22.68 -15.27 -47.76
N ASP A 463 -22.08 -14.11 -48.04
CA ASP A 463 -20.92 -13.94 -48.93
C ASP A 463 -19.59 -13.67 -48.20
N ALA A 464 -19.56 -13.65 -46.83
CA ALA A 464 -18.30 -13.54 -46.10
C ALA A 464 -17.54 -14.87 -46.18
N GLY A 465 -16.54 -14.91 -47.04
CA GLY A 465 -15.65 -16.08 -47.21
C GLY A 465 -15.05 -16.53 -45.89
N TYR A 466 -15.21 -17.79 -45.58
CA TYR A 466 -14.72 -18.44 -44.34
C TYR A 466 -13.18 -18.47 -44.35
N ASP A 467 -12.54 -17.59 -43.64
CA ASP A 467 -11.11 -17.70 -43.34
C ASP A 467 -10.93 -18.46 -42.02
N ALA A 468 -10.51 -19.71 -42.13
CA ALA A 468 -10.42 -20.66 -40.99
C ALA A 468 -9.24 -20.42 -40.06
N SER A 469 -8.60 -19.24 -40.08
CA SER A 469 -7.38 -18.96 -39.29
C SER A 469 -7.56 -18.15 -37.99
N SER A 470 -8.79 -17.77 -37.60
CA SER A 470 -9.02 -16.94 -36.40
C SER A 470 -10.03 -17.50 -35.39
N ALA A 471 -10.25 -18.81 -35.34
CA ALA A 471 -11.13 -19.42 -34.39
C ALA A 471 -10.39 -19.81 -33.08
N ALA A 472 -10.06 -18.81 -32.28
CA ALA A 472 -9.72 -19.00 -30.86
C ALA A 472 -10.36 -17.89 -30.05
N GLY A 473 -11.67 -18.00 -29.79
CA GLY A 473 -12.45 -17.03 -29.02
C GLY A 473 -13.89 -17.50 -28.85
N GLY A 474 -14.16 -18.34 -27.88
CA GLY A 474 -15.32 -18.51 -27.05
C GLY A 474 -16.71 -18.43 -27.67
N ALA A 475 -17.21 -19.47 -28.32
CA ALA A 475 -18.65 -19.71 -28.39
C ALA A 475 -19.09 -20.47 -27.13
N ILE A 476 -19.72 -19.80 -26.18
CA ILE A 476 -20.51 -20.48 -25.14
C ILE A 476 -21.86 -20.83 -25.77
N ALA A 477 -21.98 -22.08 -26.20
CA ALA A 477 -23.27 -22.62 -26.59
C ALA A 477 -24.19 -22.69 -25.37
N ALA A 478 -25.39 -22.10 -25.50
CA ALA A 478 -26.46 -22.26 -24.53
C ALA A 478 -26.75 -23.75 -24.35
N VAL A 479 -26.44 -24.30 -23.17
CA VAL A 479 -26.95 -25.59 -22.74
C VAL A 479 -27.98 -25.33 -21.67
N ALA A 480 -29.24 -25.35 -22.06
CA ALA A 480 -30.35 -25.54 -21.15
C ALA A 480 -30.32 -27.00 -20.67
N VAL A 481 -30.62 -27.16 -19.38
CA VAL A 481 -31.02 -28.41 -18.69
C VAL A 481 -29.87 -29.21 -18.05
N GLY A 482 -29.96 -29.35 -16.73
CA GLY A 482 -29.37 -30.41 -15.95
C GLY A 482 -28.35 -29.99 -14.92
N GLY A 483 -28.84 -29.78 -13.71
CA GLY A 483 -28.00 -29.54 -12.55
C GLY A 483 -27.02 -30.68 -12.28
N ALA A 484 -26.01 -30.34 -11.53
CA ALA A 484 -25.05 -31.23 -10.89
C ALA A 484 -24.13 -32.04 -11.80
N ALA A 485 -23.05 -31.43 -12.30
CA ALA A 485 -21.77 -32.13 -12.51
C ALA A 485 -20.74 -31.32 -13.31
N ILE A 486 -20.29 -30.15 -12.92
CA ILE A 486 -19.10 -29.50 -13.50
C ILE A 486 -18.16 -28.93 -12.44
N TRP A 487 -18.19 -29.41 -11.21
CA TRP A 487 -17.20 -28.99 -10.19
C TRP A 487 -16.15 -30.08 -9.85
N GLY A 488 -16.19 -31.22 -10.56
CA GLY A 488 -15.22 -32.31 -10.38
C GLY A 488 -14.05 -32.38 -11.35
N GLY A 489 -13.99 -31.48 -12.34
CA GLY A 489 -13.04 -31.61 -13.47
C GLY A 489 -11.75 -30.81 -13.39
N TYR A 490 -11.64 -29.84 -12.48
CA TYR A 490 -10.45 -28.95 -12.43
C TYR A 490 -9.35 -29.41 -11.47
N GLU A 491 -9.63 -30.30 -10.53
CA GLU A 491 -8.61 -30.83 -9.61
C GLU A 491 -7.79 -32.02 -10.15
N ILE A 492 -8.19 -32.61 -11.28
CA ILE A 492 -7.49 -33.78 -11.83
C ILE A 492 -6.42 -33.41 -12.87
N ALA A 493 -6.45 -32.21 -13.45
CA ALA A 493 -5.47 -31.80 -14.45
C ALA A 493 -4.15 -31.26 -13.89
N THR A 494 -4.07 -30.94 -12.61
CA THR A 494 -2.85 -30.38 -11.98
C THR A 494 -1.98 -31.41 -11.25
N ARG A 495 -2.35 -32.70 -11.27
CA ARG A 495 -1.57 -33.77 -10.60
C ARG A 495 -0.81 -34.72 -11.52
N VAL A 496 -0.77 -34.49 -12.82
CA VAL A 496 -0.11 -35.41 -13.78
C VAL A 496 1.12 -34.82 -14.47
N ILE A 497 1.60 -33.65 -14.05
CA ILE A 497 2.89 -33.12 -14.58
C ILE A 497 3.82 -32.79 -13.41
N LEU A 498 4.21 -33.80 -12.65
CA LEU A 498 5.45 -33.84 -11.84
C LEU A 498 5.77 -35.30 -11.51
N HIS A 499 6.31 -35.99 -12.51
CA HIS A 499 7.27 -37.08 -12.34
C HIS A 499 8.28 -37.03 -13.49
#